data_ce0b6f89fa456119feced24bfd019197
#
_entry.id   ce0b6f89fa456119feced24bfd019197
#
_cell.length_a   1.000
_cell.length_b   1.000
_cell.length_c   1.000
_cell.angle_alpha   90.00
_cell.angle_beta   90.00
_cell.angle_gamma   90.00
#
_symmetry.space_group_name_H-M   'P 1'
#
loop_
_entity.id
_entity.type
_entity.pdbx_description
1 polymer ?
#
loop_
_entity_poly.entity_id
_entity_poly.type
_entity_poly.pdbx_seq_one_letter_code
_entity_poly.pdbx_strand_id
1 'polypeptide(L)'
;RRMFFTGKYEQLYLVAVMAEYIKQEMCDLNGTGEKPVYYRMKIQRNMDMEDFVERITYPGSGLSKGNVMQVMTTVAEHLAYCMAEGQSVTLDGIGTFTPRLGVVKDKEIDSLDGDEPKRNARSIEVNGINYRADKELVRETNLRCDLRRGGISRVWKSPFTEEERRTRALDYLHEHPFLRIQDYMAITGLKRSSANRELLRLSSDPASGLTISGYGSHRVYVRRKTEGDR
;
A
#
# COMPACT_ATOMS: atom_id res chain seq x y z
N ARG A 1 -0.13 20.23 36.28
CA ARG A 1 1.21 20.69 36.73
C ARG A 1 2.14 20.63 35.51
N ARG A 2 2.27 21.75 34.79
CA ARG A 2 3.22 21.90 33.67
C ARG A 2 4.63 21.87 34.25
N MET A 3 5.44 20.90 33.90
CA MET A 3 6.88 20.96 34.08
C MET A 3 7.44 21.87 32.96
N PHE A 4 7.94 23.01 33.34
CA PHE A 4 8.73 23.91 32.49
C PHE A 4 10.13 23.31 32.36
N PHE A 5 10.47 22.76 31.21
CA PHE A 5 11.85 22.53 30.82
C PHE A 5 12.37 23.78 30.14
N THR A 6 13.09 24.62 30.89
CA THR A 6 13.83 25.75 30.34
C THR A 6 15.21 25.27 29.94
N GLY A 7 15.47 25.21 28.63
CA GLY A 7 16.80 24.90 28.11
C GLY A 7 16.92 25.23 26.62
N LYS A 8 18.10 25.67 26.24
CA LYS A 8 18.55 26.15 24.93
C LYS A 8 18.21 25.25 23.71
N TYR A 9 17.62 24.07 23.97
CA TYR A 9 17.19 23.08 22.97
C TYR A 9 15.71 23.17 22.59
N GLU A 10 14.90 23.98 23.31
CA GLU A 10 13.50 24.24 22.95
C GLU A 10 13.35 24.98 21.61
N GLN A 11 14.32 25.78 21.22
CA GLN A 11 14.26 26.54 19.97
C GLN A 11 14.47 25.67 18.71
N LEU A 12 15.06 24.48 18.82
CA LEU A 12 15.22 23.57 17.68
C LEU A 12 13.98 22.70 17.42
N TYR A 13 13.06 22.59 18.38
CA TYR A 13 11.82 21.82 18.27
C TYR A 13 10.58 22.66 18.02
N LEU A 14 10.72 23.99 18.03
CA LEU A 14 9.57 24.92 17.97
C LEU A 14 9.21 25.42 16.56
N VAL A 15 9.70 24.77 15.52
CA VAL A 15 8.95 24.76 14.28
C VAL A 15 7.92 23.66 14.46
N ALA A 16 6.75 23.99 14.98
CA ALA A 16 5.61 23.10 15.02
C ALA A 16 5.35 22.64 13.58
N VAL A 17 5.90 21.48 13.21
CA VAL A 17 5.64 20.89 11.91
C VAL A 17 4.20 20.43 11.95
N MET A 18 3.29 21.33 11.59
CA MET A 18 1.86 21.05 11.53
C MET A 18 1.66 19.92 10.52
N ALA A 19 1.05 18.85 10.95
CA ALA A 19 0.71 17.75 10.08
C ALA A 19 -0.44 18.16 9.14
N GLU A 20 -0.31 17.86 7.87
CA GLU A 20 -1.37 18.15 6.89
C GLU A 20 -2.33 16.97 6.76
N TYR A 21 -3.64 17.27 6.77
CA TYR A 21 -4.64 16.28 6.37
C TYR A 21 -5.25 16.63 5.02
N ILE A 22 -5.57 15.61 4.25
CA ILE A 22 -6.27 15.73 2.97
C ILE A 22 -7.62 15.01 3.03
N LYS A 23 -8.61 15.57 2.34
CA LYS A 23 -9.84 14.85 2.02
C LYS A 23 -9.55 13.95 0.82
N GLN A 24 -9.78 12.66 0.99
CA GLN A 24 -9.63 11.69 -0.08
C GLN A 24 -10.97 11.08 -0.46
N GLU A 25 -11.29 11.13 -1.76
CA GLU A 25 -12.43 10.46 -2.33
C GLU A 25 -12.17 8.95 -2.39
N MET A 26 -13.11 8.13 -1.97
CA MET A 26 -13.04 6.68 -2.14
C MET A 26 -13.63 6.26 -3.49
N CYS A 27 -13.16 5.13 -4.00
CA CYS A 27 -13.82 4.50 -5.12
C CYS A 27 -15.20 3.99 -4.65
N ASP A 28 -16.21 4.13 -5.51
CA ASP A 28 -17.50 3.49 -5.29
C ASP A 28 -17.33 1.97 -5.44
N LEU A 29 -17.24 1.29 -4.30
CA LEU A 29 -17.07 -0.17 -4.24
C LEU A 29 -18.41 -0.91 -4.41
N ASN A 30 -19.52 -0.23 -4.15
CA ASN A 30 -20.85 -0.84 -4.12
C ASN A 30 -21.71 -0.47 -5.35
N GLY A 31 -21.20 0.34 -6.27
CA GLY A 31 -21.93 0.77 -7.47
C GLY A 31 -23.14 1.68 -7.19
N THR A 32 -23.22 2.29 -6.01
CA THR A 32 -24.34 3.16 -5.59
C THR A 32 -24.28 4.56 -6.20
N GLY A 33 -23.19 4.90 -6.89
CA GLY A 33 -22.92 6.25 -7.38
C GLY A 33 -22.42 7.22 -6.32
N GLU A 34 -22.49 6.85 -5.03
CA GLU A 34 -21.94 7.64 -3.94
C GLU A 34 -20.43 7.48 -3.84
N LYS A 35 -19.76 8.59 -3.58
CA LYS A 35 -18.31 8.63 -3.39
C LYS A 35 -18.01 9.10 -1.97
N PRO A 36 -17.97 8.16 -1.01
CA PRO A 36 -17.65 8.53 0.36
C PRO A 36 -16.29 9.20 0.44
N VAL A 37 -16.17 10.12 1.37
CA VAL A 37 -14.95 10.89 1.61
C VAL A 37 -14.40 10.51 2.98
N TYR A 38 -13.09 10.29 3.05
CA TYR A 38 -12.41 10.10 4.32
C TYR A 38 -11.24 11.05 4.47
N TYR A 39 -10.83 11.29 5.70
CA TYR A 39 -9.67 12.11 6.02
C TYR A 39 -8.43 11.25 6.11
N ARG A 40 -7.36 11.69 5.48
CA ARG A 40 -6.07 11.02 5.51
C ARG A 40 -4.98 12.01 5.87
N MET A 41 -4.08 11.62 6.77
CA MET A 41 -2.87 12.38 7.02
C MET A 41 -1.96 12.30 5.79
N LYS A 42 -1.42 13.43 5.37
CA LYS A 42 -0.42 13.50 4.31
C LYS A 42 0.93 13.14 4.92
N ILE A 43 1.40 11.94 4.64
CA ILE A 43 2.72 11.51 5.08
C ILE A 43 3.78 12.32 4.33
N GLN A 44 4.61 13.04 5.06
CA GLN A 44 5.66 13.89 4.50
C GLN A 44 6.92 13.09 4.16
N ARG A 45 7.34 12.21 5.07
CA ARG A 45 8.48 11.31 4.87
C ARG A 45 8.28 10.02 5.66
N ASN A 46 8.97 8.97 5.25
CA ASN A 46 9.16 7.80 6.09
C ASN A 46 10.43 8.01 6.92
N MET A 47 10.35 7.78 8.22
CA MET A 47 11.49 7.81 9.12
C MET A 47 11.99 6.36 9.25
N ASP A 48 13.23 6.12 8.91
CA ASP A 48 13.83 4.81 9.06
C ASP A 48 14.33 4.54 10.51
N MET A 49 14.91 3.37 10.72
CA MET A 49 15.37 2.98 12.04
C MET A 49 16.53 3.87 12.54
N GLU A 50 17.43 4.28 11.68
CA GLU A 50 18.57 5.11 12.02
C GLU A 50 18.13 6.51 12.42
N ASP A 51 17.30 7.16 11.63
CA ASP A 51 16.65 8.44 11.91
C ASP A 51 15.89 8.39 13.25
N PHE A 52 15.16 7.29 13.49
CA PHE A 52 14.37 7.13 14.71
C PHE A 52 15.25 6.97 15.96
N VAL A 53 16.30 6.14 15.88
CA VAL A 53 17.26 5.94 16.95
C VAL A 53 18.01 7.24 17.25
N GLU A 54 18.43 7.99 16.23
CA GLU A 54 19.06 9.30 16.42
C GLU A 54 18.16 10.27 17.19
N ARG A 55 16.87 10.27 16.89
CA ARG A 55 15.90 11.10 17.60
C ARG A 55 15.71 10.70 19.08
N ILE A 56 15.82 9.43 19.41
CA ILE A 56 15.74 8.94 20.80
C ILE A 56 17.03 9.25 21.58
N THR A 57 18.18 9.17 20.92
CA THR A 57 19.50 9.27 21.54
C THR A 57 20.10 10.68 21.43
N TYR A 58 19.27 11.71 21.62
CA TYR A 58 19.73 13.10 21.62
C TYR A 58 20.71 13.38 22.77
N PRO A 59 21.59 14.38 22.66
CA PRO A 59 22.54 14.74 23.72
C PRO A 59 21.83 15.00 25.06
N GLY A 60 22.20 14.25 26.11
CA GLY A 60 21.58 14.33 27.42
C GLY A 60 20.47 13.29 27.68
N SER A 61 20.11 12.46 26.71
CA SER A 61 19.13 11.37 26.91
C SER A 61 19.66 10.22 27.79
N GLY A 62 21.00 10.12 27.99
CA GLY A 62 21.62 8.99 28.68
C GLY A 62 21.61 7.68 27.89
N LEU A 63 21.10 7.66 26.65
CA LEU A 63 21.00 6.49 25.80
C LEU A 63 22.11 6.48 24.75
N SER A 64 22.73 5.34 24.49
CA SER A 64 23.67 5.18 23.38
C SER A 64 22.95 4.63 22.13
N LYS A 65 23.33 5.11 20.95
CA LYS A 65 22.77 4.64 19.66
C LYS A 65 22.92 3.11 19.53
N GLY A 66 24.09 2.58 19.87
CA GLY A 66 24.37 1.14 19.78
C GLY A 66 23.46 0.30 20.66
N ASN A 67 23.25 0.71 21.91
CA ASN A 67 22.39 -0.02 22.84
C ASN A 67 20.93 0.01 22.37
N VAL A 68 20.42 1.17 21.93
CA VAL A 68 19.05 1.28 21.43
C VAL A 68 18.86 0.42 20.18
N MET A 69 19.80 0.47 19.24
CA MET A 69 19.76 -0.35 18.02
C MET A 69 19.74 -1.85 18.35
N GLN A 70 20.61 -2.27 19.27
CA GLN A 70 20.65 -3.67 19.73
C GLN A 70 19.33 -4.11 20.34
N VAL A 71 18.77 -3.31 21.25
CA VAL A 71 17.46 -3.62 21.87
C VAL A 71 16.36 -3.73 20.82
N MET A 72 16.29 -2.78 19.88
CA MET A 72 15.27 -2.81 18.82
C MET A 72 15.38 -4.04 17.91
N THR A 73 16.61 -4.41 17.55
CA THR A 73 16.87 -5.63 16.77
C THR A 73 16.45 -6.89 17.55
N THR A 74 16.83 -6.98 18.82
CA THR A 74 16.46 -8.10 19.69
C THR A 74 14.94 -8.20 19.86
N VAL A 75 14.24 -7.08 20.03
CA VAL A 75 12.77 -7.05 20.10
C VAL A 75 12.16 -7.59 18.82
N ALA A 76 12.65 -7.17 17.65
CA ALA A 76 12.14 -7.65 16.36
C ALA A 76 12.34 -9.17 16.18
N GLU A 77 13.49 -9.69 16.55
CA GLU A 77 13.79 -11.12 16.51
C GLU A 77 12.87 -11.92 17.44
N HIS A 78 12.73 -11.48 18.69
CA HIS A 78 11.86 -12.17 19.66
C HIS A 78 10.38 -12.10 19.33
N LEU A 79 9.92 -10.99 18.73
CA LEU A 79 8.56 -10.92 18.18
C LEU A 79 8.33 -12.02 17.14
N ALA A 80 9.29 -12.23 16.23
CA ALA A 80 9.18 -13.27 15.22
C ALA A 80 9.16 -14.69 15.85
N TYR A 81 10.00 -14.96 16.84
CA TYR A 81 10.02 -16.25 17.54
C TYR A 81 8.69 -16.52 18.27
N CYS A 82 8.20 -15.59 19.08
CA CYS A 82 6.94 -15.77 19.80
C CYS A 82 5.75 -16.00 18.83
N MET A 83 5.70 -15.23 17.76
CA MET A 83 4.63 -15.41 16.75
C MET A 83 4.75 -16.73 15.99
N ALA A 84 5.96 -17.24 15.74
CA ALA A 84 6.16 -18.56 15.14
C ALA A 84 5.69 -19.69 16.05
N GLU A 85 5.73 -19.48 17.37
CA GLU A 85 5.19 -20.40 18.40
C GLU A 85 3.65 -20.29 18.55
N GLY A 86 3.00 -19.44 17.76
CA GLY A 86 1.54 -19.24 17.82
C GLY A 86 1.08 -18.27 18.90
N GLN A 87 1.99 -17.47 19.45
CA GLN A 87 1.66 -16.48 20.49
C GLN A 87 1.34 -15.13 19.86
N SER A 88 0.45 -14.37 20.48
CA SER A 88 0.31 -12.93 20.26
C SER A 88 1.18 -12.19 21.26
N VAL A 89 1.81 -11.11 20.84
CA VAL A 89 2.69 -10.30 21.70
C VAL A 89 2.11 -8.91 21.88
N THR A 90 1.95 -8.50 23.14
CA THR A 90 1.53 -7.15 23.51
C THR A 90 2.72 -6.40 24.10
N LEU A 91 3.03 -5.24 23.52
CA LEU A 91 3.99 -4.29 24.04
C LEU A 91 3.22 -3.07 24.55
N ASP A 92 3.25 -2.86 25.85
CA ASP A 92 2.54 -1.75 26.51
C ASP A 92 2.98 -0.40 25.93
N GLY A 93 2.03 0.45 25.63
CA GLY A 93 2.26 1.75 25.01
C GLY A 93 2.59 1.68 23.51
N ILE A 94 2.69 0.49 22.91
CA ILE A 94 2.89 0.30 21.47
C ILE A 94 1.66 -0.37 20.87
N GLY A 95 1.39 -1.62 21.24
CA GLY A 95 0.24 -2.36 20.71
C GLY A 95 0.43 -3.85 20.72
N THR A 96 -0.50 -4.57 20.11
CA THR A 96 -0.54 -6.02 20.02
C THR A 96 -0.28 -6.50 18.60
N PHE A 97 0.62 -7.47 18.47
CA PHE A 97 0.99 -8.15 17.24
C PHE A 97 0.44 -9.57 17.25
N THR A 98 -0.26 -9.98 16.20
CA THR A 98 -0.88 -11.31 16.09
C THR A 98 -0.59 -11.88 14.71
N PRO A 99 -0.03 -13.10 14.61
CA PRO A 99 0.24 -13.73 13.33
C PRO A 99 -1.07 -14.02 12.59
N ARG A 100 -1.06 -13.89 11.27
CA ARG A 100 -2.17 -14.23 10.39
C ARG A 100 -1.73 -15.29 9.42
N LEU A 101 -2.48 -16.39 9.37
CA LEU A 101 -2.24 -17.48 8.44
C LEU A 101 -2.96 -17.24 7.10
N GLY A 102 -2.41 -17.81 6.07
CA GLY A 102 -2.98 -17.89 4.75
C GLY A 102 -2.53 -19.14 4.03
N VAL A 103 -3.08 -19.37 2.85
CA VAL A 103 -2.72 -20.48 1.99
C VAL A 103 -1.57 -20.05 1.07
N VAL A 104 -0.60 -20.94 0.86
CA VAL A 104 0.51 -20.73 -0.08
C VAL A 104 -0.06 -20.41 -1.47
N LYS A 105 0.64 -19.52 -2.19
CA LYS A 105 0.25 -19.06 -3.52
C LYS A 105 -0.18 -20.21 -4.44
N ASP A 106 -1.22 -19.95 -5.22
CA ASP A 106 -1.83 -20.87 -6.20
C ASP A 106 -2.58 -22.07 -5.61
N LYS A 107 -2.96 -22.01 -4.33
CA LYS A 107 -3.83 -23.01 -3.69
C LYS A 107 -5.12 -22.36 -3.17
N GLU A 108 -6.22 -23.09 -3.33
CA GLU A 108 -7.53 -22.66 -2.84
C GLU A 108 -7.68 -22.94 -1.34
N ILE A 109 -8.54 -22.19 -0.67
CA ILE A 109 -8.89 -22.39 0.75
C ILE A 109 -9.89 -23.55 0.82
N ASP A 110 -9.72 -24.44 1.80
CA ASP A 110 -10.66 -25.54 2.06
C ASP A 110 -12.04 -25.00 2.43
N SER A 111 -13.10 -25.65 1.97
CA SER A 111 -14.45 -25.37 2.48
C SER A 111 -14.61 -25.97 3.88
N LEU A 112 -15.39 -25.31 4.74
CA LEU A 112 -15.58 -25.73 6.13
C LEU A 112 -16.26 -27.13 6.19
N ASP A 113 -17.21 -27.40 5.30
CA ASP A 113 -18.07 -28.60 5.26
C ASP A 113 -17.84 -29.47 4.00
N GLY A 114 -16.72 -29.30 3.28
CA GLY A 114 -16.42 -30.04 2.07
C GLY A 114 -15.84 -31.43 2.34
N ASP A 115 -16.23 -32.39 1.54
CA ASP A 115 -15.65 -33.78 1.50
C ASP A 115 -14.27 -33.82 0.81
N GLU A 116 -13.70 -32.66 0.44
CA GLU A 116 -12.41 -32.60 -0.23
C GLU A 116 -11.27 -32.96 0.73
N PRO A 117 -10.17 -33.54 0.21
CA PRO A 117 -9.03 -33.89 1.04
C PRO A 117 -8.49 -32.64 1.77
N LYS A 118 -8.53 -32.69 3.11
CA LYS A 118 -8.06 -31.61 3.98
C LYS A 118 -6.65 -31.18 3.62
N ARG A 119 -6.42 -29.87 3.60
CA ARG A 119 -5.10 -29.34 3.28
C ARG A 119 -4.07 -29.74 4.31
N ASN A 120 -2.87 -30.05 3.83
CA ASN A 120 -1.73 -30.33 4.66
C ASN A 120 -1.18 -29.02 5.26
N ALA A 121 -0.66 -29.07 6.48
CA ALA A 121 0.01 -27.94 7.15
C ALA A 121 1.10 -27.27 6.29
N ARG A 122 1.73 -28.00 5.37
CA ARG A 122 2.70 -27.44 4.40
C ARG A 122 2.07 -26.49 3.37
N SER A 123 0.76 -26.46 3.26
CA SER A 123 0.02 -25.56 2.38
C SER A 123 -0.42 -24.28 3.08
N ILE A 124 -0.11 -24.14 4.37
CA ILE A 124 -0.49 -23.00 5.20
C ILE A 124 0.78 -22.29 5.65
N GLU A 125 0.80 -20.98 5.55
CA GLU A 125 1.93 -20.15 5.96
C GLU A 125 1.48 -18.89 6.68
N VAL A 126 2.39 -18.25 7.41
CA VAL A 126 2.16 -16.91 7.95
C VAL A 126 2.24 -15.92 6.80
N ASN A 127 1.11 -15.39 6.37
CA ASN A 127 1.04 -14.43 5.26
C ASN A 127 0.94 -12.97 5.69
N GLY A 128 1.00 -12.71 6.99
CA GLY A 128 1.00 -11.36 7.53
C GLY A 128 0.94 -11.31 9.05
N ILE A 129 1.06 -10.10 9.57
CA ILE A 129 0.93 -9.80 10.98
C ILE A 129 -0.12 -8.72 11.13
N ASN A 130 -1.13 -8.99 11.96
CA ASN A 130 -2.12 -8.00 12.36
C ASN A 130 -1.54 -7.19 13.51
N TYR A 131 -1.56 -5.88 13.35
CA TYR A 131 -1.15 -4.92 14.38
C TYR A 131 -2.38 -4.14 14.87
N ARG A 132 -2.54 -4.08 16.18
CA ARG A 132 -3.54 -3.24 16.85
C ARG A 132 -2.83 -2.27 17.79
N ALA A 133 -2.88 -0.99 17.47
CA ALA A 133 -2.27 0.05 18.29
C ALA A 133 -2.83 0.07 19.71
N ASP A 134 -1.96 0.35 20.68
CA ASP A 134 -2.38 0.65 22.05
C ASP A 134 -3.20 1.94 22.06
N LYS A 135 -4.23 1.97 22.89
CA LYS A 135 -5.10 3.16 23.05
C LYS A 135 -4.34 4.37 23.57
N GLU A 136 -3.35 4.11 24.41
CA GLU A 136 -2.49 5.15 24.95
C GLU A 136 -1.63 5.79 23.84
N LEU A 137 -1.04 4.98 22.94
CA LEU A 137 -0.30 5.49 21.80
C LEU A 137 -1.16 6.42 20.93
N VAL A 138 -2.42 6.02 20.66
CA VAL A 138 -3.35 6.83 19.88
C VAL A 138 -3.68 8.13 20.62
N ARG A 139 -3.92 8.07 21.91
CA ARG A 139 -4.22 9.25 22.75
C ARG A 139 -3.05 10.24 22.75
N GLU A 140 -1.84 9.74 23.01
CA GLU A 140 -0.63 10.56 23.04
C GLU A 140 -0.31 11.18 21.67
N THR A 141 -0.57 10.44 20.60
CA THR A 141 -0.44 10.97 19.24
C THR A 141 -1.41 12.13 19.00
N ASN A 142 -2.68 11.97 19.40
CA ASN A 142 -3.68 13.03 19.27
C ASN A 142 -3.33 14.27 20.10
N LEU A 143 -2.83 14.11 21.31
CA LEU A 143 -2.41 15.23 22.16
C LEU A 143 -1.27 16.07 21.58
N ARG A 144 -0.41 15.46 20.78
CA ARG A 144 0.75 16.11 20.13
C ARG A 144 0.49 16.49 18.67
N CYS A 145 -0.64 16.09 18.12
CA CYS A 145 -0.95 16.30 16.72
C CYS A 145 -1.64 17.66 16.53
N ASP A 146 -0.98 18.56 15.80
CA ASP A 146 -1.58 19.79 15.32
C ASP A 146 -1.82 19.68 13.81
N LEU A 147 -3.09 19.78 13.39
CA LEU A 147 -3.51 19.47 12.02
C LEU A 147 -3.90 20.75 11.27
N ARG A 148 -3.34 20.90 10.08
CA ARG A 148 -3.82 21.89 9.12
C ARG A 148 -4.39 21.24 7.86
N ARG A 149 -5.28 21.95 7.20
CA ARG A 149 -5.89 21.47 5.95
C ARG A 149 -4.89 21.54 4.79
N GLY A 150 -4.56 20.40 4.19
CA GLY A 150 -3.58 20.27 3.11
C GLY A 150 -4.17 20.13 1.70
N GLY A 151 -5.50 19.99 1.57
CA GLY A 151 -6.14 19.92 0.25
C GLY A 151 -7.11 18.76 0.07
N ILE A 152 -7.41 18.49 -1.20
CA ILE A 152 -8.36 17.44 -1.61
C ILE A 152 -7.66 16.51 -2.61
N SER A 153 -7.70 15.21 -2.36
CA SER A 153 -7.28 14.18 -3.30
C SER A 153 -8.52 13.53 -3.94
N ARG A 154 -8.71 13.75 -5.21
CA ARG A 154 -9.79 13.12 -5.96
C ARG A 154 -9.30 11.84 -6.62
N VAL A 155 -10.19 10.88 -6.76
CA VAL A 155 -9.91 9.70 -7.59
C VAL A 155 -9.74 10.18 -9.03
N TRP A 156 -8.56 9.94 -9.58
CA TRP A 156 -8.30 10.27 -10.98
C TRP A 156 -9.15 9.38 -11.87
N LYS A 157 -9.96 9.99 -12.72
CA LYS A 157 -10.72 9.29 -13.76
C LYS A 157 -10.17 9.69 -15.13
N SER A 158 -10.08 8.73 -16.02
CA SER A 158 -9.90 9.03 -17.45
C SER A 158 -11.09 9.85 -17.94
N PRO A 159 -10.90 10.82 -18.83
CA PRO A 159 -11.99 11.54 -19.46
C PRO A 159 -12.79 10.66 -20.45
N PHE A 160 -12.29 9.47 -20.77
CA PHE A 160 -12.86 8.55 -21.74
C PHE A 160 -13.53 7.35 -21.06
N THR A 161 -14.62 6.85 -21.63
CA THR A 161 -15.24 5.57 -21.28
C THR A 161 -14.31 4.41 -21.65
N GLU A 162 -14.59 3.22 -21.16
CA GLU A 162 -13.77 2.05 -21.46
C GLU A 162 -13.79 1.71 -22.95
N GLU A 163 -14.94 1.82 -23.59
CA GLU A 163 -15.10 1.57 -25.01
C GLU A 163 -14.31 2.58 -25.86
N GLU A 164 -14.38 3.87 -25.50
CA GLU A 164 -13.59 4.90 -26.17
C GLU A 164 -12.07 4.67 -26.00
N ARG A 165 -11.64 4.23 -24.83
CA ARG A 165 -10.22 3.90 -24.58
C ARG A 165 -9.77 2.70 -25.42
N ARG A 166 -10.62 1.68 -25.53
CA ARG A 166 -10.38 0.53 -26.39
C ARG A 166 -10.26 0.95 -27.86
N THR A 167 -11.19 1.76 -28.34
CA THR A 167 -11.17 2.28 -29.72
C THR A 167 -9.88 3.05 -29.99
N ARG A 168 -9.51 3.97 -29.10
CA ARG A 168 -8.23 4.72 -29.20
C ARG A 168 -7.00 3.81 -29.24
N ALA A 169 -7.01 2.70 -28.51
CA ALA A 169 -5.92 1.73 -28.55
C ALA A 169 -5.83 1.01 -29.90
N LEU A 170 -6.98 0.65 -30.48
CA LEU A 170 -7.04 0.02 -31.80
C LEU A 170 -6.66 1.00 -32.92
N ASP A 171 -7.07 2.26 -32.83
CA ASP A 171 -6.69 3.33 -33.75
C ASP A 171 -5.18 3.58 -33.70
N TYR A 172 -4.60 3.64 -32.50
CA TYR A 172 -3.17 3.76 -32.33
C TYR A 172 -2.41 2.60 -32.98
N LEU A 173 -2.92 1.37 -32.86
CA LEU A 173 -2.32 0.17 -33.47
C LEU A 173 -2.54 0.07 -34.99
N HIS A 174 -3.35 0.95 -35.58
CA HIS A 174 -3.40 1.11 -37.05
C HIS A 174 -2.16 1.82 -37.60
N GLU A 175 -1.64 2.77 -36.81
CA GLU A 175 -0.49 3.60 -37.23
C GLU A 175 0.84 3.08 -36.65
N HIS A 176 0.77 2.26 -35.58
CA HIS A 176 1.94 1.78 -34.85
C HIS A 176 1.94 0.26 -34.72
N PRO A 177 3.09 -0.41 -34.82
CA PRO A 177 3.18 -1.87 -34.80
C PRO A 177 2.89 -2.49 -33.42
N PHE A 178 3.02 -1.72 -32.35
CA PHE A 178 2.76 -2.14 -30.97
C PHE A 178 2.36 -0.95 -30.08
N LEU A 179 1.72 -1.26 -28.96
CA LEU A 179 1.28 -0.31 -27.94
C LEU A 179 1.96 -0.65 -26.61
N ARG A 180 2.68 0.28 -26.02
CA ARG A 180 3.24 0.16 -24.66
C ARG A 180 2.28 0.75 -23.65
N ILE A 181 2.48 0.39 -22.37
CA ILE A 181 1.68 0.97 -21.27
C ILE A 181 1.77 2.50 -21.26
N GLN A 182 2.94 3.07 -21.58
CA GLN A 182 3.16 4.52 -21.62
C GLN A 182 2.32 5.19 -22.71
N ASP A 183 2.28 4.59 -23.89
CA ASP A 183 1.51 5.08 -25.03
C ASP A 183 0.00 5.03 -24.69
N TYR A 184 -0.44 3.91 -24.09
CA TYR A 184 -1.82 3.76 -23.63
C TYR A 184 -2.21 4.79 -22.58
N MET A 185 -1.31 5.09 -21.63
CA MET A 185 -1.51 6.16 -20.66
C MET A 185 -1.69 7.52 -21.35
N ALA A 186 -0.89 7.81 -22.36
CA ALA A 186 -0.94 9.07 -23.08
C ALA A 186 -2.27 9.25 -23.85
N ILE A 187 -2.74 8.22 -24.54
CA ILE A 187 -3.97 8.30 -25.36
C ILE A 187 -5.25 8.16 -24.54
N THR A 188 -5.19 7.59 -23.33
CA THR A 188 -6.38 7.34 -22.50
C THR A 188 -6.47 8.21 -21.26
N GLY A 189 -5.37 8.88 -20.85
CA GLY A 189 -5.30 9.64 -19.62
C GLY A 189 -5.34 8.79 -18.35
N LEU A 190 -5.16 7.47 -18.42
CA LEU A 190 -5.11 6.59 -17.26
C LEU A 190 -3.77 6.68 -16.53
N LYS A 191 -3.78 6.45 -15.21
CA LYS A 191 -2.56 6.21 -14.44
C LYS A 191 -2.01 4.82 -14.74
N ARG A 192 -0.68 4.63 -14.58
CA ARG A 192 0.05 3.40 -14.93
C ARG A 192 -0.60 2.11 -14.39
N SER A 193 -0.99 2.08 -13.12
CA SER A 193 -1.62 0.89 -12.51
C SER A 193 -2.97 0.55 -13.12
N SER A 194 -3.80 1.56 -13.42
CA SER A 194 -5.10 1.38 -14.08
C SER A 194 -4.92 0.97 -15.53
N ALA A 195 -4.02 1.62 -16.26
CA ALA A 195 -3.67 1.30 -17.63
C ALA A 195 -3.17 -0.15 -17.77
N ASN A 196 -2.27 -0.59 -16.87
CA ASN A 196 -1.77 -1.96 -16.90
C ASN A 196 -2.88 -2.99 -16.63
N ARG A 197 -3.74 -2.74 -15.63
CA ARG A 197 -4.86 -3.64 -15.30
C ARG A 197 -5.86 -3.74 -16.45
N GLU A 198 -6.20 -2.62 -17.08
CA GLU A 198 -7.14 -2.57 -18.19
C GLU A 198 -6.57 -3.25 -19.44
N LEU A 199 -5.31 -2.99 -19.79
CA LEU A 199 -4.65 -3.65 -20.90
C LEU A 199 -4.53 -5.17 -20.71
N LEU A 200 -4.24 -5.65 -19.50
CA LEU A 200 -4.21 -7.08 -19.18
C LEU A 200 -5.60 -7.70 -19.38
N ARG A 201 -6.65 -7.04 -18.90
CA ARG A 201 -8.02 -7.51 -19.07
C ARG A 201 -8.44 -7.53 -20.56
N LEU A 202 -8.18 -6.43 -21.28
CA LEU A 202 -8.47 -6.35 -22.71
C LEU A 202 -7.70 -7.40 -23.52
N SER A 203 -6.45 -7.67 -23.18
CA SER A 203 -5.65 -8.69 -23.88
C SER A 203 -6.12 -10.12 -23.62
N SER A 204 -6.78 -10.37 -22.49
CA SER A 204 -7.38 -11.66 -22.14
C SER A 204 -8.73 -11.88 -22.80
N ASP A 205 -9.42 -10.82 -23.21
CA ASP A 205 -10.70 -10.89 -23.90
C ASP A 205 -10.48 -11.00 -25.42
N PRO A 206 -10.92 -12.11 -26.06
CA PRO A 206 -10.80 -12.29 -27.50
C PRO A 206 -11.55 -11.21 -28.33
N ALA A 207 -12.67 -10.70 -27.78
CA ALA A 207 -13.51 -9.70 -28.46
C ALA A 207 -12.89 -8.28 -28.42
N SER A 208 -11.88 -8.06 -27.60
CA SER A 208 -11.22 -6.75 -27.48
C SER A 208 -10.41 -6.35 -28.71
N GLY A 209 -9.97 -7.30 -29.52
CA GLY A 209 -9.07 -7.08 -30.66
C GLY A 209 -7.60 -6.86 -30.28
N LEU A 210 -7.25 -6.98 -28.98
CA LEU A 210 -5.91 -6.79 -28.46
C LEU A 210 -5.31 -8.14 -28.00
N THR A 211 -4.00 -8.28 -28.09
CA THR A 211 -3.27 -9.42 -27.54
C THR A 211 -1.88 -8.99 -27.03
N ILE A 212 -1.26 -9.82 -26.19
CA ILE A 212 0.07 -9.59 -25.66
C ILE A 212 1.12 -10.16 -26.62
N SER A 213 2.21 -9.43 -26.80
CA SER A 213 3.45 -9.90 -27.44
C SER A 213 4.62 -9.63 -26.50
N GLY A 214 5.54 -10.59 -26.39
CA GLY A 214 6.70 -10.50 -25.49
C GLY A 214 6.43 -10.87 -24.04
N TYR A 215 7.49 -10.94 -23.24
CA TYR A 215 7.47 -11.37 -21.84
C TYR A 215 8.13 -10.35 -20.91
N GLY A 216 7.72 -10.35 -19.65
CA GLY A 216 8.32 -9.54 -18.59
C GLY A 216 8.34 -8.05 -18.91
N SER A 217 9.52 -7.42 -18.86
CA SER A 217 9.72 -6.00 -19.15
C SER A 217 9.55 -5.61 -20.62
N HIS A 218 9.65 -6.58 -21.53
CA HIS A 218 9.50 -6.40 -23.00
C HIS A 218 8.05 -6.61 -23.46
N ARG A 219 7.10 -6.72 -22.55
CA ARG A 219 5.68 -6.87 -22.87
C ARG A 219 5.17 -5.64 -23.60
N VAL A 220 4.57 -5.89 -24.77
CA VAL A 220 3.82 -4.91 -25.58
C VAL A 220 2.47 -5.48 -25.95
N TYR A 221 1.55 -4.62 -26.38
CA TYR A 221 0.24 -5.01 -26.85
C TYR A 221 0.16 -4.79 -28.34
N VAL A 222 -0.42 -5.73 -29.04
CA VAL A 222 -0.56 -5.71 -30.51
C VAL A 222 -1.99 -6.03 -30.89
N ARG A 223 -2.36 -5.69 -32.13
CA ARG A 223 -3.67 -6.06 -32.67
C ARG A 223 -3.75 -7.60 -32.83
N ARG A 224 -4.84 -8.18 -32.38
CA ARG A 224 -5.08 -9.60 -32.57
C ARG A 224 -5.37 -9.87 -34.05
N LYS A 225 -4.65 -10.79 -34.66
CA LYS A 225 -4.95 -11.24 -36.02
C LYS A 225 -6.27 -12.03 -35.99
N THR A 226 -7.21 -11.64 -36.82
CA THR A 226 -8.39 -12.44 -37.10
C THR A 226 -8.04 -13.50 -38.16
N GLU A 227 -8.69 -14.67 -38.13
CA GLU A 227 -8.39 -15.81 -39.01
C GLU A 227 -8.56 -15.53 -40.53
N GLY A 228 -8.96 -14.30 -40.89
CA GLY A 228 -9.08 -13.87 -42.28
C GLY A 228 -7.88 -13.15 -42.90
N ASP A 229 -6.82 -12.93 -42.16
CA ASP A 229 -5.59 -12.23 -42.61
C ASP A 229 -4.45 -13.19 -42.99
N ARG A 230 -4.79 -14.31 -43.64
CA ARG A 230 -3.79 -15.19 -44.26
C ARG A 230 -3.73 -14.97 -45.77
#